data_c2d9f7a4223f24ff877b8544ad09d332
#
_entry.id   c2d9f7a4223f24ff877b8544ad09d332
#
_cell.length_a   1.000
_cell.length_b   1.000
_cell.length_c   1.000
_cell.angle_alpha   90.00
_cell.angle_beta   90.00
_cell.angle_gamma   90.00
#
_symmetry.space_group_name_H-M   'P 1'
#
loop_
_entity.id
_entity.type
_entity.pdbx_description
1 polymer ?
#
loop_
_entity_poly.entity_id
_entity_poly.type
_entity_poly.pdbx_seq_one_letter_code
_entity_poly.pdbx_strand_id
1 'polypeptide(L)'
;MPDGTPIIQLIERGFSGIGYEIVDDVKKYAKVDASDYGVPQNRERLIILGIRKDVCDDVQSILHKFYLEILPKYKSKKKTTVAEAIGDLPKILPIIDSKDLKSRIGYSEPSCRTTWHKARRHSLRDVEIYQMLANDIKSGRNEYVDSKSLSDLYEEKVGAKSPIHRYHVLRADEPSTTIISHLDRDGNRFIHYDPEQGRDITPREAARIQSFDDDFDFIGNQTDTYIMIGNAVPPLLAKCVGLAVSEVLDIL
;
A
#
# COMPACT_ATOMS: atom_id res chain seq x y z
N MET A 1 -19.72 17.10 -4.33
CA MET A 1 -20.94 16.85 -5.13
C MET A 1 -21.45 18.19 -5.65
N PRO A 2 -22.13 18.26 -6.81
CA PRO A 2 -22.65 19.52 -7.36
C PRO A 2 -23.61 20.25 -6.41
N ASP A 3 -24.30 19.52 -5.53
CA ASP A 3 -25.26 20.04 -4.54
C ASP A 3 -24.66 20.23 -3.13
N GLY A 4 -23.36 19.99 -2.95
CA GLY A 4 -22.67 20.12 -1.67
C GLY A 4 -22.99 19.04 -0.64
N THR A 5 -23.80 18.03 -0.96
CA THR A 5 -24.14 16.94 -0.02
C THR A 5 -22.90 16.10 0.31
N PRO A 6 -22.54 15.91 1.60
CA PRO A 6 -21.43 15.04 1.99
C PRO A 6 -21.66 13.60 1.54
N ILE A 7 -20.61 12.94 1.03
CA ILE A 7 -20.69 11.56 0.51
C ILE A 7 -21.21 10.56 1.56
N ILE A 8 -20.88 10.76 2.84
CA ILE A 8 -21.36 9.91 3.94
C ILE A 8 -22.87 9.94 4.06
N GLN A 9 -23.49 11.14 3.96
CA GLN A 9 -24.97 11.25 3.99
C GLN A 9 -25.64 10.53 2.82
N LEU A 10 -24.98 10.50 1.64
CA LEU A 10 -25.49 9.71 0.51
C LEU A 10 -25.41 8.22 0.77
N ILE A 11 -24.32 7.75 1.40
CA ILE A 11 -24.16 6.35 1.81
C ILE A 11 -25.24 5.98 2.82
N GLU A 12 -25.43 6.77 3.90
CA GLU A 12 -26.46 6.58 4.92
C GLU A 12 -27.87 6.49 4.32
N ARG A 13 -28.22 7.43 3.45
CA ARG A 13 -29.52 7.43 2.74
C ARG A 13 -29.67 6.21 1.84
N GLY A 14 -28.60 5.80 1.14
CA GLY A 14 -28.60 4.63 0.27
C GLY A 14 -28.90 3.35 1.06
N PHE A 15 -28.19 3.12 2.17
CA PHE A 15 -28.40 1.96 3.04
C PHE A 15 -29.80 1.99 3.66
N SER A 16 -30.23 3.14 4.21
CA SER A 16 -31.54 3.26 4.83
C SER A 16 -32.67 3.04 3.83
N GLY A 17 -32.51 3.50 2.58
CA GLY A 17 -33.52 3.33 1.51
C GLY A 17 -33.77 1.90 1.09
N ILE A 18 -32.82 0.99 1.34
CA ILE A 18 -32.94 -0.45 1.05
C ILE A 18 -33.14 -1.31 2.31
N GLY A 19 -33.50 -0.67 3.44
CA GLY A 19 -33.82 -1.38 4.70
C GLY A 19 -32.63 -1.79 5.54
N TYR A 20 -31.43 -1.23 5.28
CA TYR A 20 -30.23 -1.46 6.10
C TYR A 20 -29.95 -0.27 7.01
N GLU A 21 -29.27 -0.54 8.10
CA GLU A 21 -28.72 0.44 9.01
C GLU A 21 -27.20 0.28 9.09
N ILE A 22 -26.48 1.39 9.12
CA ILE A 22 -25.04 1.45 9.35
C ILE A 22 -24.77 2.22 10.65
N VAL A 23 -23.56 2.14 11.17
CA VAL A 23 -23.19 2.83 12.42
C VAL A 23 -23.44 4.34 12.32
N ASP A 24 -23.93 4.94 13.37
CA ASP A 24 -24.36 6.35 13.47
C ASP A 24 -23.26 7.38 13.16
N ASP A 25 -22.00 7.10 13.52
CA ASP A 25 -20.84 7.92 13.16
C ASP A 25 -19.81 7.09 12.37
N VAL A 26 -20.01 7.00 11.05
CA VAL A 26 -19.12 6.28 10.13
C VAL A 26 -17.67 6.80 10.17
N LYS A 27 -17.46 8.10 10.35
CA LYS A 27 -16.11 8.69 10.40
C LYS A 27 -15.35 8.25 11.64
N LYS A 28 -16.05 8.13 12.76
CA LYS A 28 -15.49 7.77 14.05
C LYS A 28 -15.21 6.27 14.16
N TYR A 29 -16.16 5.45 13.73
CA TYR A 29 -16.12 4.01 14.00
C TYR A 29 -15.61 3.18 12.84
N ALA A 30 -15.97 3.51 11.59
CA ALA A 30 -15.67 2.68 10.43
C ALA A 30 -14.28 2.91 9.82
N LYS A 31 -13.48 3.83 10.36
CA LYS A 31 -12.11 4.09 9.89
C LYS A 31 -11.16 3.04 10.43
N VAL A 32 -10.55 2.28 9.52
CA VAL A 32 -9.66 1.16 9.81
C VAL A 32 -8.32 1.36 9.11
N ASP A 33 -7.20 1.20 9.83
CA ASP A 33 -5.87 1.12 9.24
C ASP A 33 -5.48 -0.36 9.07
N ALA A 34 -5.18 -0.75 7.82
CA ALA A 34 -4.78 -2.12 7.49
C ALA A 34 -3.51 -2.57 8.23
N SER A 35 -2.60 -1.65 8.57
CA SER A 35 -1.38 -1.96 9.33
C SER A 35 -1.66 -2.50 10.73
N ASP A 36 -2.80 -2.16 11.33
CA ASP A 36 -3.24 -2.70 12.61
C ASP A 36 -3.64 -4.19 12.51
N TYR A 37 -3.88 -4.69 11.31
CA TYR A 37 -4.32 -6.06 11.03
C TYR A 37 -3.23 -6.92 10.37
N GLY A 38 -1.96 -6.55 10.56
CA GLY A 38 -0.80 -7.31 10.09
C GLY A 38 -0.43 -7.05 8.63
N VAL A 39 -1.13 -6.15 7.93
CA VAL A 39 -0.75 -5.73 6.58
C VAL A 39 0.49 -4.83 6.68
N PRO A 40 1.59 -5.09 5.94
CA PRO A 40 2.81 -4.29 6.04
C PRO A 40 2.69 -2.93 5.31
N GLN A 41 1.55 -2.25 5.51
CA GLN A 41 1.20 -1.01 4.83
C GLN A 41 0.25 -0.16 5.68
N ASN A 42 0.57 1.11 5.87
CA ASN A 42 -0.35 2.12 6.41
C ASN A 42 -1.40 2.45 5.34
N ARG A 43 -2.61 1.91 5.51
CA ARG A 43 -3.71 2.07 4.56
C ARG A 43 -5.03 2.26 5.29
N GLU A 44 -5.42 3.50 5.47
CA GLU A 44 -6.69 3.84 6.08
C GLU A 44 -7.85 3.69 5.08
N ARG A 45 -8.89 2.99 5.48
CA ARG A 45 -10.11 2.81 4.69
C ARG A 45 -11.35 2.86 5.60
N LEU A 46 -12.47 3.25 5.02
CA LEU A 46 -13.76 3.07 5.69
C LEU A 46 -14.27 1.66 5.38
N ILE A 47 -14.43 0.86 6.42
CA ILE A 47 -15.06 -0.47 6.35
C ILE A 47 -16.47 -0.32 6.92
N ILE A 48 -17.45 -0.28 6.03
CA ILE A 48 -18.85 -0.01 6.41
C ILE A 48 -19.59 -1.34 6.47
N LEU A 49 -20.06 -1.71 7.66
CA LEU A 49 -20.99 -2.82 7.90
C LEU A 49 -22.42 -2.28 7.90
N GLY A 50 -23.29 -2.91 7.11
CA GLY A 50 -24.73 -2.65 7.14
C GLY A 50 -25.47 -3.89 7.63
N ILE A 51 -26.40 -3.72 8.58
CA ILE A 51 -27.29 -4.75 9.09
C ILE A 51 -28.72 -4.43 8.69
N ARG A 52 -29.49 -5.44 8.28
CA ARG A 52 -30.91 -5.25 7.95
C ARG A 52 -31.71 -4.88 9.22
N LYS A 53 -32.63 -3.93 9.08
CA LYS A 53 -33.41 -3.41 10.22
C LYS A 53 -34.40 -4.42 10.82
N ASP A 54 -34.74 -5.46 10.06
CA ASP A 54 -35.74 -6.46 10.45
C ASP A 54 -35.16 -7.71 11.13
N VAL A 55 -33.81 -7.78 11.31
CA VAL A 55 -33.18 -8.97 11.91
C VAL A 55 -32.99 -8.87 13.43
N CYS A 56 -33.00 -7.65 13.98
CA CYS A 56 -32.92 -7.43 15.43
C CYS A 56 -33.49 -6.05 15.81
N ASP A 57 -33.90 -5.89 17.09
CA ASP A 57 -34.52 -4.66 17.60
C ASP A 57 -33.51 -3.51 17.78
N ASP A 58 -32.25 -3.82 18.09
CA ASP A 58 -31.19 -2.82 18.34
C ASP A 58 -29.96 -3.04 17.46
N VAL A 59 -30.09 -2.64 16.19
CA VAL A 59 -29.01 -2.72 15.19
C VAL A 59 -27.81 -1.88 15.59
N GLN A 60 -28.00 -0.69 16.21
CA GLN A 60 -26.88 0.19 16.59
C GLN A 60 -25.98 -0.45 17.65
N SER A 61 -26.56 -1.13 18.64
CA SER A 61 -25.77 -1.84 19.65
C SER A 61 -24.86 -2.90 19.02
N ILE A 62 -25.35 -3.66 18.04
CA ILE A 62 -24.55 -4.67 17.33
C ILE A 62 -23.47 -4.02 16.47
N LEU A 63 -23.78 -2.92 15.76
CA LEU A 63 -22.80 -2.17 14.98
C LEU A 63 -21.69 -1.59 15.85
N HIS A 64 -22.01 -0.98 16.98
CA HIS A 64 -21.02 -0.50 17.95
C HIS A 64 -20.16 -1.65 18.49
N LYS A 65 -20.78 -2.78 18.85
CA LYS A 65 -20.05 -3.98 19.28
C LYS A 65 -19.10 -4.49 18.21
N PHE A 66 -19.52 -4.49 16.93
CA PHE A 66 -18.63 -4.86 15.83
C PHE A 66 -17.37 -4.00 15.79
N TYR A 67 -17.50 -2.66 15.80
CA TYR A 67 -16.35 -1.78 15.66
C TYR A 67 -15.50 -1.63 16.92
N LEU A 68 -16.11 -1.70 18.11
CA LEU A 68 -15.43 -1.42 19.37
C LEU A 68 -14.89 -2.68 20.06
N GLU A 69 -15.49 -3.84 19.80
CA GLU A 69 -15.15 -5.06 20.53
C GLU A 69 -14.74 -6.20 19.59
N ILE A 70 -15.54 -6.51 18.55
CA ILE A 70 -15.35 -7.71 17.73
C ILE A 70 -14.17 -7.51 16.77
N LEU A 71 -14.24 -6.52 15.87
CA LEU A 71 -13.19 -6.28 14.89
C LEU A 71 -11.82 -6.03 15.53
N PRO A 72 -11.68 -5.27 16.65
CA PRO A 72 -10.42 -5.09 17.34
C PRO A 72 -9.75 -6.37 17.88
N LYS A 73 -10.49 -7.45 18.13
CA LYS A 73 -9.90 -8.75 18.56
C LYS A 73 -8.90 -9.30 17.53
N TYR A 74 -9.09 -8.96 16.25
CA TYR A 74 -8.28 -9.44 15.14
C TYR A 74 -7.09 -8.54 14.84
N LYS A 75 -6.86 -7.49 15.62
CA LYS A 75 -5.66 -6.65 15.47
C LYS A 75 -4.40 -7.44 15.75
N SER A 76 -3.37 -7.19 14.95
CA SER A 76 -2.03 -7.72 15.17
C SER A 76 -1.41 -7.11 16.43
N LYS A 77 -0.59 -7.89 17.16
CA LYS A 77 0.13 -7.40 18.34
C LYS A 77 1.21 -6.39 17.99
N LYS A 78 1.73 -6.43 16.78
CA LYS A 78 2.72 -5.48 16.25
C LYS A 78 2.44 -5.20 14.77
N LYS A 79 2.87 -4.06 14.29
CA LYS A 79 2.85 -3.74 12.86
C LYS A 79 3.95 -4.53 12.15
N THR A 80 3.63 -5.04 10.96
CA THR A 80 4.59 -5.72 10.08
C THR A 80 5.35 -4.68 9.26
N THR A 81 6.66 -4.78 9.20
CA THR A 81 7.53 -3.83 8.50
C THR A 81 7.73 -4.23 7.03
N VAL A 82 8.25 -3.29 6.22
CA VAL A 82 8.63 -3.56 4.83
C VAL A 82 9.69 -4.66 4.77
N ALA A 83 10.72 -4.61 5.63
CA ALA A 83 11.77 -5.63 5.65
C ALA A 83 11.23 -7.01 6.00
N GLU A 84 10.27 -7.13 6.93
CA GLU A 84 9.62 -8.39 7.25
C GLU A 84 8.80 -8.95 6.07
N ALA A 85 8.25 -8.06 5.23
CA ALA A 85 7.42 -8.48 4.10
C ALA A 85 8.21 -8.89 2.86
N ILE A 86 9.32 -8.21 2.54
CA ILE A 86 10.03 -8.38 1.27
C ILE A 86 11.54 -8.66 1.41
N GLY A 87 12.09 -8.64 2.62
CA GLY A 87 13.54 -8.73 2.83
C GLY A 87 14.15 -10.12 2.57
N ASP A 88 13.34 -11.17 2.49
CA ASP A 88 13.74 -12.53 2.15
C ASP A 88 13.77 -12.79 0.63
N LEU A 89 13.20 -11.88 -0.19
CA LEU A 89 13.24 -12.00 -1.64
C LEU A 89 14.67 -11.80 -2.16
N PRO A 90 15.09 -12.55 -3.18
CA PRO A 90 16.43 -12.39 -3.78
C PRO A 90 16.66 -10.97 -4.29
N LYS A 91 17.85 -10.43 -4.06
CA LYS A 91 18.23 -9.11 -4.57
C LYS A 91 18.19 -9.06 -6.10
N ILE A 92 17.71 -7.95 -6.62
CA ILE A 92 17.70 -7.64 -8.05
C ILE A 92 18.63 -6.45 -8.26
N LEU A 93 19.81 -6.69 -8.83
CA LEU A 93 20.87 -5.70 -8.96
C LEU A 93 20.89 -5.05 -10.36
N PRO A 94 21.21 -3.76 -10.49
CA PRO A 94 21.32 -3.11 -11.78
C PRO A 94 22.51 -3.67 -12.56
N ILE A 95 22.32 -3.90 -13.87
CA ILE A 95 23.39 -4.31 -14.81
C ILE A 95 23.79 -3.07 -15.58
N ILE A 96 24.94 -2.48 -15.23
CA ILE A 96 25.46 -1.28 -15.84
C ILE A 96 26.55 -1.67 -16.83
N ASP A 97 26.23 -1.65 -18.13
CA ASP A 97 27.21 -1.80 -19.22
C ASP A 97 27.61 -0.39 -19.72
N SER A 98 28.89 -0.21 -20.07
CA SER A 98 29.41 1.03 -20.63
C SER A 98 28.73 1.50 -21.92
N LYS A 99 28.01 0.60 -22.61
CA LYS A 99 27.22 0.90 -23.81
C LYS A 99 25.83 1.48 -23.50
N ASP A 100 25.37 1.34 -22.25
CA ASP A 100 23.99 1.67 -21.84
C ASP A 100 23.81 3.12 -21.35
N LEU A 101 24.83 3.96 -21.41
CA LEU A 101 24.79 5.35 -20.93
C LEU A 101 23.67 6.21 -21.54
N LYS A 102 23.06 5.77 -22.65
CA LYS A 102 21.93 6.43 -23.33
C LYS A 102 20.63 5.64 -23.29
N SER A 103 20.63 4.44 -22.72
CA SER A 103 19.47 3.54 -22.65
C SER A 103 19.00 3.30 -21.22
N ARG A 104 17.89 2.60 -21.08
CA ARG A 104 17.41 2.17 -19.77
C ARG A 104 18.19 0.96 -19.27
N ILE A 105 18.71 1.04 -18.06
CA ILE A 105 19.45 0.00 -17.36
C ILE A 105 18.55 -1.22 -17.13
N GLY A 106 19.06 -2.40 -17.43
CA GLY A 106 18.47 -3.69 -17.07
C GLY A 106 18.84 -4.11 -15.64
N TYR A 107 18.25 -5.19 -15.20
CA TYR A 107 18.49 -5.75 -13.85
C TYR A 107 18.72 -7.24 -13.94
N SER A 108 19.43 -7.81 -12.95
CA SER A 108 19.63 -9.24 -12.82
C SER A 108 18.30 -9.99 -12.71
N GLU A 109 18.22 -11.18 -13.30
CA GLU A 109 17.08 -12.08 -13.11
C GLU A 109 17.26 -12.81 -11.79
N PRO A 110 16.32 -12.70 -10.83
CA PRO A 110 16.44 -13.37 -9.55
C PRO A 110 16.21 -14.89 -9.69
N SER A 111 17.02 -15.69 -9.02
CA SER A 111 16.81 -17.14 -8.94
C SER A 111 15.78 -17.45 -7.86
N CYS A 112 14.49 -17.30 -8.16
CA CYS A 112 13.39 -17.68 -7.29
C CYS A 112 12.22 -18.25 -8.09
N ARG A 113 11.35 -19.03 -7.40
CA ARG A 113 10.13 -19.58 -7.99
C ARG A 113 8.96 -18.59 -7.94
N THR A 114 9.13 -17.48 -7.22
CA THR A 114 8.07 -16.50 -7.01
C THR A 114 7.84 -15.69 -8.27
N THR A 115 6.63 -15.73 -8.81
CA THR A 115 6.25 -14.97 -10.00
C THR A 115 6.23 -13.48 -9.74
N TRP A 116 6.39 -12.68 -10.79
CA TRP A 116 6.32 -11.21 -10.75
C TRP A 116 7.42 -10.51 -9.95
N HIS A 117 8.44 -11.21 -9.49
CA HIS A 117 9.62 -10.60 -8.86
C HIS A 117 10.64 -10.18 -9.93
N LYS A 118 10.27 -9.17 -10.72
CA LYS A 118 11.05 -8.63 -11.84
C LYS A 118 11.03 -7.11 -11.82
N ALA A 119 12.22 -6.48 -11.81
CA ALA A 119 12.35 -5.05 -11.83
C ALA A 119 11.99 -4.44 -13.19
N ARG A 120 11.51 -3.20 -13.17
CA ARG A 120 11.40 -2.35 -14.36
C ARG A 120 12.76 -1.80 -14.73
N ARG A 121 12.93 -1.40 -16.00
CA ARG A 121 14.13 -0.71 -16.46
C ARG A 121 14.07 0.77 -16.07
N HIS A 122 15.14 1.29 -15.49
CA HIS A 122 15.31 2.69 -15.14
C HIS A 122 16.44 3.35 -15.95
N SER A 123 16.45 4.69 -16.04
CA SER A 123 17.62 5.40 -16.56
C SER A 123 18.77 5.28 -15.56
N LEU A 124 20.03 5.39 -16.04
CA LEU A 124 21.20 5.39 -15.14
C LEU A 124 21.06 6.48 -14.06
N ARG A 125 20.63 7.67 -14.46
CA ARG A 125 20.36 8.78 -13.55
C ARG A 125 19.39 8.40 -12.44
N ASP A 126 18.28 7.72 -12.77
CA ASP A 126 17.27 7.33 -11.76
C ASP A 126 17.84 6.26 -10.80
N VAL A 127 18.63 5.30 -11.33
CA VAL A 127 19.35 4.31 -10.50
C VAL A 127 20.25 5.00 -9.49
N GLU A 128 21.09 5.96 -9.94
CA GLU A 128 21.99 6.72 -9.08
C GLU A 128 21.25 7.52 -8.00
N ILE A 129 20.14 8.18 -8.37
CA ILE A 129 19.29 8.92 -7.43
C ILE A 129 18.71 7.96 -6.39
N TYR A 130 18.17 6.80 -6.79
CA TYR A 130 17.58 5.84 -5.88
C TYR A 130 18.60 5.27 -4.91
N GLN A 131 19.79 4.91 -5.40
CA GLN A 131 20.89 4.44 -4.56
C GLN A 131 21.33 5.51 -3.54
N MET A 132 21.46 6.75 -3.99
CA MET A 132 21.83 7.86 -3.11
C MET A 132 20.79 8.10 -2.03
N LEU A 133 19.51 8.19 -2.38
CA LEU A 133 18.41 8.40 -1.42
C LEU A 133 18.27 7.24 -0.44
N ALA A 134 18.34 5.99 -0.92
CA ALA A 134 18.27 4.83 -0.05
C ALA A 134 19.48 4.75 0.89
N ASN A 135 20.69 5.13 0.42
CA ASN A 135 21.89 5.17 1.25
C ASN A 135 21.85 6.31 2.29
N ASP A 136 21.28 7.46 1.94
CA ASP A 136 21.06 8.57 2.87
C ASP A 136 20.22 8.12 4.08
N ILE A 137 19.12 7.41 3.82
CA ILE A 137 18.26 6.84 4.87
C ILE A 137 18.99 5.75 5.65
N LYS A 138 19.60 4.77 4.95
CA LYS A 138 20.30 3.64 5.58
C LYS A 138 21.45 4.09 6.48
N SER A 139 22.14 5.17 6.11
CA SER A 139 23.25 5.73 6.90
C SER A 139 22.77 6.61 8.07
N GLY A 140 21.48 6.95 8.14
CA GLY A 140 20.90 7.82 9.16
C GLY A 140 21.20 9.31 8.97
N ARG A 141 21.78 9.73 7.84
CA ARG A 141 22.03 11.16 7.57
C ARG A 141 20.75 11.94 7.38
N ASN A 142 19.76 11.35 6.66
CA ASN A 142 18.45 11.95 6.42
C ASN A 142 18.51 13.39 5.84
N GLU A 143 19.40 13.61 4.88
CA GLU A 143 19.59 14.91 4.21
C GLU A 143 18.44 15.22 3.23
N TYR A 144 17.84 14.15 2.63
CA TYR A 144 16.82 14.25 1.59
C TYR A 144 15.47 13.71 2.06
N VAL A 145 14.96 14.20 3.20
CA VAL A 145 13.69 13.71 3.78
C VAL A 145 12.54 14.71 3.70
N ASP A 146 12.82 15.97 3.42
CA ASP A 146 11.80 17.01 3.26
C ASP A 146 11.56 17.39 1.79
N SER A 147 10.41 18.05 1.55
CA SER A 147 9.98 18.44 0.21
C SER A 147 10.95 19.36 -0.52
N LYS A 148 11.66 20.22 0.22
CA LYS A 148 12.58 21.20 -0.37
C LYS A 148 13.86 20.52 -0.82
N SER A 149 14.53 19.77 0.05
CA SER A 149 15.75 19.04 -0.28
C SER A 149 15.57 18.08 -1.45
N LEU A 150 14.43 17.39 -1.52
CA LEU A 150 14.09 16.51 -2.64
C LEU A 150 13.80 17.28 -3.94
N SER A 151 13.17 18.47 -3.86
CA SER A 151 12.95 19.32 -5.02
C SER A 151 14.26 19.90 -5.56
N ASP A 152 15.15 20.35 -4.67
CA ASP A 152 16.46 20.87 -5.02
C ASP A 152 17.33 19.78 -5.67
N LEU A 153 17.32 18.57 -5.12
CA LEU A 153 17.96 17.39 -5.70
C LEU A 153 17.41 17.08 -7.10
N TYR A 154 16.09 17.11 -7.26
CA TYR A 154 15.47 16.87 -8.57
C TYR A 154 15.93 17.92 -9.60
N GLU A 155 15.93 19.20 -9.22
CA GLU A 155 16.40 20.29 -10.09
C GLU A 155 17.87 20.10 -10.47
N GLU A 156 18.73 19.74 -9.50
CA GLU A 156 20.16 19.47 -9.75
C GLU A 156 20.37 18.31 -10.72
N LYS A 157 19.70 17.18 -10.51
CA LYS A 157 19.91 15.94 -11.29
C LYS A 157 19.18 15.90 -12.62
N VAL A 158 18.04 16.56 -12.73
CA VAL A 158 17.15 16.52 -13.90
C VAL A 158 17.25 17.79 -14.75
N GLY A 159 17.70 18.89 -14.16
CA GLY A 159 17.78 20.20 -14.83
C GLY A 159 16.43 20.89 -15.02
N ALA A 160 15.40 20.47 -14.29
CA ALA A 160 14.04 21.02 -14.39
C ALA A 160 13.41 21.15 -13.01
N LYS A 161 12.70 22.26 -12.78
CA LYS A 161 11.91 22.42 -11.57
C LYS A 161 10.69 21.52 -11.59
N SER A 162 10.44 20.81 -10.47
CA SER A 162 9.19 20.09 -10.26
C SER A 162 8.45 20.71 -9.07
N PRO A 163 7.22 21.16 -9.23
CA PRO A 163 6.43 21.67 -8.11
C PRO A 163 6.06 20.57 -7.10
N ILE A 164 6.20 19.31 -7.51
CA ILE A 164 5.89 18.15 -6.69
C ILE A 164 7.04 17.16 -6.83
N HIS A 165 7.89 17.05 -5.80
CA HIS A 165 8.85 15.95 -5.77
C HIS A 165 8.10 14.65 -5.45
N ARG A 166 8.52 13.54 -6.06
CA ARG A 166 7.83 12.26 -5.95
C ARG A 166 8.73 11.15 -5.39
N TYR A 167 9.98 11.47 -5.06
CA TYR A 167 10.89 10.49 -4.50
C TYR A 167 10.51 10.14 -3.08
N HIS A 168 10.29 8.84 -2.84
CA HIS A 168 10.08 8.31 -1.50
C HIS A 168 10.70 6.92 -1.41
N VAL A 169 11.66 6.79 -0.51
CA VAL A 169 12.29 5.50 -0.18
C VAL A 169 11.46 4.84 0.91
N LEU A 170 11.09 3.58 0.71
CA LEU A 170 10.43 2.80 1.73
C LEU A 170 11.37 2.60 2.93
N ARG A 171 10.84 2.69 4.15
CA ARG A 171 11.60 2.42 5.37
C ARG A 171 11.57 0.93 5.67
N ALA A 172 12.75 0.33 5.91
CA ALA A 172 12.86 -1.10 6.18
C ALA A 172 12.14 -1.52 7.47
N ASP A 173 12.18 -0.65 8.48
CA ASP A 173 11.70 -0.86 9.85
C ASP A 173 10.28 -0.35 10.13
N GLU A 174 9.60 0.13 9.09
CA GLU A 174 8.23 0.66 9.18
C GLU A 174 7.29 -0.06 8.19
N PRO A 175 5.95 -0.02 8.39
CA PRO A 175 5.00 -0.34 7.34
C PRO A 175 5.16 0.61 6.15
N SER A 176 4.94 0.13 4.94
CA SER A 176 4.96 0.94 3.72
C SER A 176 3.90 2.04 3.74
N THR A 177 4.10 3.08 2.95
CA THR A 177 3.01 3.97 2.53
C THR A 177 1.99 3.21 1.68
N THR A 178 0.78 3.77 1.55
CA THR A 178 -0.31 3.14 0.79
C THR A 178 0.09 2.83 -0.65
N ILE A 179 0.08 1.55 -1.04
CA ILE A 179 0.23 1.10 -2.43
C ILE A 179 -0.96 1.62 -3.25
N ILE A 180 -0.66 2.34 -4.32
CA ILE A 180 -1.64 2.97 -5.21
C ILE A 180 -1.73 2.24 -6.54
N SER A 181 -2.87 2.34 -7.23
CA SER A 181 -3.08 1.73 -8.54
C SER A 181 -2.20 2.30 -9.66
N HIS A 182 -1.62 3.47 -9.46
CA HIS A 182 -0.73 4.13 -10.43
C HIS A 182 0.76 3.92 -10.14
N LEU A 183 1.13 2.89 -9.39
CA LEU A 183 2.51 2.60 -9.04
C LEU A 183 3.38 2.38 -10.29
N ASP A 184 2.80 1.87 -11.36
CA ASP A 184 3.47 1.73 -12.66
C ASP A 184 3.99 3.07 -13.23
N ARG A 185 3.32 4.20 -12.93
CA ARG A 185 3.70 5.55 -13.36
C ARG A 185 4.43 6.34 -12.29
N ASP A 186 4.14 6.08 -11.02
CA ASP A 186 4.65 6.81 -9.85
C ASP A 186 5.64 5.97 -9.02
N GLY A 187 6.43 5.08 -9.66
CA GLY A 187 7.41 4.20 -8.99
C GLY A 187 8.41 4.94 -8.11
N ASN A 188 8.73 6.19 -8.44
CA ASN A 188 9.57 7.05 -7.62
C ASN A 188 9.07 7.23 -6.17
N ARG A 189 7.80 6.94 -5.89
CA ARG A 189 7.21 6.97 -4.54
C ARG A 189 7.37 5.68 -3.76
N PHE A 190 7.97 4.65 -4.39
CA PHE A 190 8.14 3.31 -3.83
C PHE A 190 9.54 2.78 -4.12
N ILE A 191 10.56 3.58 -3.82
CA ILE A 191 11.97 3.20 -3.99
C ILE A 191 12.31 2.14 -2.95
N HIS A 192 12.96 1.07 -3.38
CA HIS A 192 13.39 -0.02 -2.51
C HIS A 192 14.41 0.49 -1.47
N TYR A 193 14.26 0.04 -0.21
CA TYR A 193 15.09 0.51 0.91
C TYR A 193 16.55 0.07 0.85
N ASP A 194 16.89 -1.00 0.09
CA ASP A 194 18.27 -1.44 -0.07
C ASP A 194 18.95 -0.67 -1.21
N PRO A 195 19.97 0.17 -0.90
CA PRO A 195 20.63 1.02 -1.90
C PRO A 195 21.35 0.23 -2.99
N GLU A 196 21.77 -1.03 -2.73
CA GLU A 196 22.43 -1.84 -3.76
C GLU A 196 21.50 -2.13 -4.96
N GLN A 197 20.21 -2.14 -4.74
CA GLN A 197 19.23 -2.47 -5.76
C GLN A 197 18.85 -1.28 -6.66
N GLY A 198 18.92 -0.04 -6.18
CA GLY A 198 18.75 1.20 -6.98
C GLY A 198 17.54 1.17 -7.91
N ARG A 199 16.36 0.78 -7.40
CA ARG A 199 15.11 0.58 -8.16
C ARG A 199 13.87 0.87 -7.34
N ASP A 200 12.74 0.96 -7.97
CA ASP A 200 11.46 0.85 -7.30
C ASP A 200 11.10 -0.62 -7.00
N ILE A 201 10.07 -0.82 -6.19
CA ILE A 201 9.62 -2.17 -5.84
C ILE A 201 9.02 -2.91 -7.04
N THR A 202 9.21 -4.24 -7.08
CA THR A 202 8.61 -5.11 -8.09
C THR A 202 7.11 -5.35 -7.83
N PRO A 203 6.35 -5.89 -8.80
CA PRO A 203 4.97 -6.27 -8.55
C PRO A 203 4.82 -7.29 -7.40
N ARG A 204 5.74 -8.27 -7.27
CA ARG A 204 5.69 -9.22 -6.15
C ARG A 204 5.94 -8.56 -4.80
N GLU A 205 6.89 -7.63 -4.72
CA GLU A 205 7.11 -6.85 -3.50
C GLU A 205 5.88 -6.01 -3.15
N ALA A 206 5.27 -5.36 -4.13
CA ALA A 206 4.02 -4.62 -3.93
C ALA A 206 2.87 -5.55 -3.49
N ALA A 207 2.78 -6.76 -4.05
CA ALA A 207 1.78 -7.76 -3.67
C ALA A 207 1.96 -8.22 -2.22
N ARG A 208 3.20 -8.52 -1.79
CA ARG A 208 3.49 -8.88 -0.39
C ARG A 208 3.21 -7.73 0.58
N ILE A 209 3.55 -6.48 0.21
CA ILE A 209 3.19 -5.29 0.98
C ILE A 209 1.65 -5.12 1.08
N GLN A 210 0.91 -5.59 0.08
CA GLN A 210 -0.56 -5.66 0.09
C GLN A 210 -1.08 -6.93 0.76
N SER A 211 -0.21 -7.78 1.31
CA SER A 211 -0.50 -9.05 1.98
C SER A 211 -1.03 -10.18 1.09
N PHE A 212 -0.75 -10.17 -0.21
CA PHE A 212 -0.97 -11.33 -1.06
C PHE A 212 0.06 -12.42 -0.79
N ASP A 213 -0.38 -13.68 -0.83
CA ASP A 213 0.49 -14.84 -0.74
C ASP A 213 1.33 -15.01 -2.02
N ASP A 214 2.47 -15.71 -1.93
CA ASP A 214 3.39 -15.89 -3.06
C ASP A 214 2.87 -16.81 -4.16
N ASP A 215 1.93 -17.69 -3.84
CA ASP A 215 1.26 -18.58 -4.78
C ASP A 215 0.11 -17.89 -5.53
N PHE A 216 -0.29 -16.68 -5.11
CA PHE A 216 -1.25 -15.89 -5.88
C PHE A 216 -0.59 -15.38 -7.16
N ASP A 217 -1.06 -15.88 -8.30
CA ASP A 217 -0.57 -15.45 -9.60
C ASP A 217 -1.50 -14.41 -10.25
N PHE A 218 -0.90 -13.35 -10.78
CA PHE A 218 -1.61 -12.26 -11.44
C PHE A 218 -1.64 -12.50 -12.94
N ILE A 219 -2.74 -12.16 -13.59
CA ILE A 219 -2.92 -12.30 -15.03
C ILE A 219 -2.74 -10.96 -15.72
N GLY A 220 -2.04 -10.94 -16.85
CA GLY A 220 -1.81 -9.72 -17.63
C GLY A 220 -0.34 -9.35 -17.73
N ASN A 221 -0.07 -8.09 -17.95
CA ASN A 221 1.29 -7.54 -17.97
C ASN A 221 1.67 -6.88 -16.63
N GLN A 222 2.89 -6.38 -16.53
CA GLN A 222 3.39 -5.76 -15.28
C GLN A 222 2.59 -4.53 -14.85
N THR A 223 2.13 -3.71 -15.79
CA THR A 223 1.27 -2.54 -15.50
C THR A 223 -0.08 -2.97 -14.96
N ASP A 224 -0.72 -3.95 -15.58
CA ASP A 224 -2.00 -4.50 -15.12
C ASP A 224 -1.87 -5.08 -13.71
N THR A 225 -0.77 -5.78 -13.45
CA THR A 225 -0.47 -6.35 -12.13
C THR A 225 -0.39 -5.27 -11.05
N TYR A 226 0.33 -4.18 -11.27
CA TYR A 226 0.38 -3.07 -10.32
C TYR A 226 -1.00 -2.43 -10.09
N ILE A 227 -1.81 -2.29 -11.14
CA ILE A 227 -3.17 -1.75 -11.05
C ILE A 227 -4.05 -2.68 -10.19
N MET A 228 -4.01 -3.99 -10.43
CA MET A 228 -4.76 -4.97 -9.64
C MET A 228 -4.36 -4.93 -8.17
N ILE A 229 -3.06 -4.93 -7.87
CA ILE A 229 -2.54 -4.88 -6.50
C ILE A 229 -3.00 -3.59 -5.79
N GLY A 230 -2.83 -2.43 -6.42
CA GLY A 230 -3.18 -1.14 -5.81
C GLY A 230 -4.67 -0.95 -5.53
N ASN A 231 -5.54 -1.55 -6.38
CA ASN A 231 -6.99 -1.51 -6.22
C ASN A 231 -7.54 -2.57 -5.25
N ALA A 232 -6.74 -3.58 -4.90
CA ALA A 232 -7.20 -4.65 -4.04
C ALA A 232 -7.47 -4.21 -2.60
N VAL A 233 -8.39 -4.93 -1.96
CA VAL A 233 -8.46 -4.98 -0.50
C VAL A 233 -7.36 -5.94 -0.03
N PRO A 234 -6.51 -5.55 0.95
CA PRO A 234 -5.47 -6.43 1.46
C PRO A 234 -6.07 -7.75 1.99
N PRO A 235 -5.60 -8.93 1.53
CA PRO A 235 -6.16 -10.22 1.92
C PRO A 235 -6.19 -10.46 3.44
N LEU A 236 -5.16 -10.05 4.19
CA LEU A 236 -5.17 -10.17 5.66
C LEU A 236 -6.27 -9.31 6.30
N LEU A 237 -6.45 -8.06 5.84
CA LEU A 237 -7.54 -7.22 6.33
C LEU A 237 -8.91 -7.83 5.98
N ALA A 238 -9.08 -8.30 4.75
CA ALA A 238 -10.32 -8.94 4.31
C ALA A 238 -10.65 -10.17 5.17
N LYS A 239 -9.65 -11.00 5.50
CA LYS A 239 -9.78 -12.15 6.40
C LYS A 239 -10.25 -11.72 7.79
N CYS A 240 -9.63 -10.70 8.39
CA CYS A 240 -10.00 -10.20 9.71
C CYS A 240 -11.43 -9.65 9.74
N VAL A 241 -11.81 -8.88 8.72
CA VAL A 241 -13.18 -8.36 8.57
C VAL A 241 -14.18 -9.52 8.39
N GLY A 242 -13.84 -10.51 7.56
CA GLY A 242 -14.71 -11.69 7.35
C GLY A 242 -14.95 -12.49 8.64
N LEU A 243 -13.90 -12.72 9.44
CA LEU A 243 -14.03 -13.38 10.75
C LEU A 243 -14.88 -12.55 11.72
N ALA A 244 -14.69 -11.24 11.77
CA ALA A 244 -15.47 -10.35 12.60
C ALA A 244 -16.96 -10.32 12.17
N VAL A 245 -17.25 -10.36 10.88
CA VAL A 245 -18.63 -10.47 10.35
C VAL A 245 -19.26 -11.81 10.73
N SER A 246 -18.49 -12.92 10.67
CA SER A 246 -18.98 -14.23 11.12
C SER A 246 -19.42 -14.21 12.58
N GLU A 247 -18.64 -13.58 13.49
CA GLU A 247 -19.06 -13.42 14.89
C GLU A 247 -20.34 -12.58 15.04
N VAL A 248 -20.55 -11.60 14.16
CA VAL A 248 -21.80 -10.80 14.18
C VAL A 248 -22.99 -11.68 13.76
N LEU A 249 -22.82 -12.53 12.74
CA LEU A 249 -23.88 -13.43 12.28
C LEU A 249 -24.29 -14.45 13.36
N ASP A 250 -23.37 -14.86 14.24
CA ASP A 250 -23.67 -15.74 15.38
C ASP A 250 -24.46 -15.04 16.52
N ILE A 251 -24.53 -13.72 16.49
CA ILE A 251 -25.22 -12.90 17.50
C ILE A 251 -26.62 -12.47 17.01
N LEU A 252 -26.81 -12.35 15.67
CA LEU A 252 -28.09 -11.99 15.04
C LEU A 252 -29.09 -13.17 15.04
#